data_35bd15329ce6a54d6ee728aa407ba03e
#
_entry.id   35bd15329ce6a54d6ee728aa407ba03e
#
_cell.length_a   1.000
_cell.length_b   1.000
_cell.length_c   1.000
_cell.angle_alpha   90.00
_cell.angle_beta   90.00
_cell.angle_gamma   90.00
#
_symmetry.space_group_name_H-M   'P 1'
#
loop_
_entity.id
_entity.type
_entity.pdbx_description
1 polymer ?
#
loop_
_entity_poly.entity_id
_entity_poly.type
_entity_poly.pdbx_seq_one_letter_code
_entity_poly.pdbx_strand_id
1 'polypeptide(L)'
;GLPVISVNRTGHEPDPSGQTGGIRFWGNSFAAGPQGELLTVFPNDEEEVRVIEIDKTRSENVRRWWPFFRDRRIDAFGGLTERFLV
;
A
#
# COMPACT_ATOMS: atom_id res chain seq x y z
N GLY A 1 -10.78 -2.21 -3.18
CA GLY A 1 -11.98 -1.82 -2.44
C GLY A 1 -11.68 -1.02 -1.17
N LEU A 2 -10.41 -0.77 -0.87
CA LEU A 2 -9.97 0.03 0.28
C LEU A 2 -8.97 1.08 -0.17
N PRO A 3 -8.92 2.25 0.48
CA PRO A 3 -7.80 3.17 0.28
C PRO A 3 -6.53 2.57 0.85
N VAL A 4 -5.41 2.90 0.24
CA VAL A 4 -4.08 2.45 0.66
C VAL A 4 -3.20 3.66 0.89
N ILE A 5 -2.58 3.72 2.06
CA ILE A 5 -1.59 4.74 2.40
C ILE A 5 -0.27 4.03 2.64
N SER A 6 0.72 4.38 1.84
CA SER A 6 2.06 3.82 1.93
C SER A 6 3.05 4.93 2.26
N VAL A 7 3.79 4.77 3.33
CA VAL A 7 4.82 5.72 3.75
C VAL A 7 6.19 5.08 3.60
N ASN A 8 7.11 5.85 3.05
CA ASN A 8 8.48 5.42 2.85
C ASN A 8 9.45 6.49 3.35
N ARG A 9 10.63 6.07 3.66
CA ARG A 9 11.72 6.93 4.07
C ARG A 9 12.36 7.61 2.86
N THR A 10 12.81 8.83 3.04
CA THR A 10 13.62 9.57 2.05
C THR A 10 15.02 9.78 2.59
N GLY A 11 15.92 10.22 1.71
CA GLY A 11 17.25 10.62 2.08
C GLY A 11 18.30 9.54 1.91
N HIS A 12 19.46 9.84 2.43
CA HIS A 12 20.64 8.98 2.34
C HIS A 12 21.16 8.68 3.75
N GLU A 13 21.41 7.42 4.02
CA GLU A 13 22.06 6.97 5.25
C GLU A 13 23.45 6.46 4.90
N PRO A 14 24.53 7.14 5.34
CA PRO A 14 25.88 6.70 5.04
C PRO A 14 26.22 5.42 5.79
N ASP A 15 27.09 4.62 5.19
CA ASP A 15 27.65 3.44 5.85
C ASP A 15 28.69 3.88 6.88
N PRO A 16 28.50 3.61 8.19
CA PRO A 16 29.46 3.99 9.22
C PRO A 16 30.84 3.34 9.06
N SER A 17 30.90 2.16 8.43
CA SER A 17 32.15 1.46 8.18
C SER A 17 32.97 2.07 7.02
N GLY A 18 32.31 2.86 6.15
CA GLY A 18 32.94 3.44 4.97
C GLY A 18 33.18 2.44 3.84
N GLN A 19 32.73 1.21 3.97
CA GLN A 19 32.97 0.17 2.96
C GLN A 19 32.02 0.30 1.75
N THR A 20 30.90 0.96 1.91
CA THR A 20 29.90 1.21 0.85
C THR A 20 29.50 2.68 0.85
N GLY A 21 28.76 3.09 -0.18
CA GLY A 21 28.19 4.44 -0.24
C GLY A 21 27.00 4.65 0.69
N GLY A 22 26.55 3.60 1.39
CA GLY A 22 25.37 3.66 2.24
C GLY A 22 24.09 3.33 1.48
N ILE A 23 22.98 3.77 2.02
CA ILE A 23 21.64 3.47 1.47
C ILE A 23 20.95 4.78 1.13
N ARG A 24 20.43 4.86 -0.10
CA ARG A 24 19.53 5.93 -0.52
C ARG A 24 18.11 5.41 -0.51
N PHE A 25 17.24 6.07 0.23
CA PHE A 25 15.81 5.73 0.31
C PHE A 25 15.04 6.47 -0.78
N TRP A 26 14.11 5.78 -1.40
CA TRP A 26 13.44 6.24 -2.62
C TRP A 26 12.27 7.17 -2.37
N GLY A 27 11.78 7.25 -1.14
CA GLY A 27 10.62 8.06 -0.82
C GLY A 27 9.37 7.60 -1.56
N ASN A 28 8.73 8.52 -2.29
CA ASN A 28 7.53 8.26 -3.07
C ASN A 28 6.38 7.68 -2.24
N SER A 29 6.23 8.15 -1.00
CA SER A 29 5.06 7.86 -0.21
C SER A 29 3.81 8.29 -0.97
N PHE A 30 2.75 7.53 -0.85
CA PHE A 30 1.54 7.82 -1.62
C PHE A 30 0.27 7.42 -0.87
N ALA A 31 -0.84 7.95 -1.34
CA ALA A 31 -2.16 7.49 -0.99
C ALA A 31 -2.94 7.16 -2.26
N ALA A 32 -3.59 6.03 -2.26
CA ALA A 32 -4.44 5.57 -3.34
C ALA A 32 -5.87 5.37 -2.86
N GLY A 33 -6.82 5.65 -3.73
CA GLY A 33 -8.23 5.41 -3.45
C GLY A 33 -8.65 3.95 -3.66
N PRO A 34 -9.92 3.63 -3.39
CA PRO A 34 -10.42 2.26 -3.39
C PRO A 34 -10.42 1.58 -4.77
N GLN A 35 -10.19 2.30 -5.84
CA GLN A 35 -10.05 1.78 -7.20
C GLN A 35 -8.63 1.92 -7.75
N GLY A 36 -7.64 2.18 -6.88
CA GLY A 36 -6.25 2.30 -7.26
C GLY A 36 -5.82 3.66 -7.80
N GLU A 37 -6.72 4.63 -7.85
CA GLU A 37 -6.37 5.99 -8.27
C GLU A 37 -5.45 6.66 -7.25
N LEU A 38 -4.46 7.39 -7.73
CA LEU A 38 -3.54 8.13 -6.87
C LEU A 38 -4.20 9.41 -6.33
N LEU A 39 -4.31 9.53 -5.02
CA LEU A 39 -4.82 10.72 -4.36
C LEU A 39 -3.70 11.74 -4.13
N THR A 40 -2.54 11.26 -3.75
CA THR A 40 -1.33 12.08 -3.61
C THR A 40 -0.09 11.22 -3.73
N VAL A 41 0.98 11.82 -4.23
CA VAL A 41 2.31 11.21 -4.30
C VAL A 41 3.32 12.20 -3.77
N PHE A 42 4.17 11.77 -2.86
CA PHE A 42 5.25 12.59 -2.32
C PHE A 42 6.46 12.51 -3.25
N PRO A 43 7.30 13.55 -3.28
CA PRO A 43 8.56 13.49 -4.00
C PRO A 43 9.51 12.47 -3.36
N ASN A 44 10.52 12.06 -4.12
CA ASN A 44 11.48 11.06 -3.67
C ASN A 44 12.63 11.60 -2.82
N ASP A 45 12.80 12.91 -2.75
CA ASP A 45 13.98 13.57 -2.16
C ASP A 45 13.64 14.58 -1.07
N GLU A 46 12.38 14.73 -0.69
CA GLU A 46 11.94 15.71 0.30
C GLU A 46 11.11 15.06 1.41
N GLU A 47 11.30 15.58 2.62
CA GLU A 47 10.42 15.30 3.73
C GLU A 47 9.19 16.20 3.63
N GLU A 48 8.00 15.63 3.81
CA GLU A 48 6.76 16.38 3.65
C GLU A 48 5.68 15.84 4.58
N VAL A 49 4.77 16.73 4.94
CA VAL A 49 3.52 16.37 5.63
C VAL A 49 2.36 16.78 4.75
N ARG A 50 1.44 15.85 4.51
CA ARG A 50 0.22 16.12 3.75
C ARG A 50 -0.99 15.61 4.48
N VAL A 51 -2.09 16.33 4.30
CA VAL A 51 -3.41 15.92 4.78
C VAL A 51 -4.25 15.54 3.56
N ILE A 52 -4.84 14.37 3.59
CA ILE A 52 -5.72 13.89 2.54
C ILE A 52 -7.07 13.54 3.13
N GLU A 53 -8.11 13.66 2.33
CA GLU A 53 -9.45 13.25 2.69
C GLU A 53 -9.69 11.83 2.21
N ILE A 54 -10.18 10.98 3.12
CA ILE A 54 -10.59 9.61 2.82
C ILE A 54 -12.12 9.54 2.91
N ASP A 55 -12.75 9.26 1.78
CA ASP A 55 -14.20 9.07 1.71
C ASP A 55 -14.56 7.61 1.94
N LYS A 56 -15.02 7.32 3.15
CA LYS A 56 -15.41 5.95 3.53
C LYS A 56 -16.65 5.46 2.80
N THR A 57 -17.57 6.36 2.47
CA THR A 57 -18.76 6.01 1.70
C THR A 57 -18.39 5.53 0.31
N ARG A 58 -17.41 6.17 -0.32
CA ARG A 58 -16.90 5.73 -1.62
C ARG A 58 -16.30 4.34 -1.55
N SER A 59 -15.51 4.05 -0.53
CA SER A 59 -14.94 2.72 -0.32
C SER A 59 -16.03 1.67 -0.17
N GLU A 60 -17.07 1.95 0.60
CA GLU A 60 -18.18 1.05 0.78
C GLU A 60 -18.93 0.80 -0.54
N ASN A 61 -19.18 1.85 -1.31
CA ASN A 61 -19.83 1.73 -2.61
C ASN A 61 -19.03 0.88 -3.60
N VAL A 62 -17.73 1.10 -3.67
CA VAL A 62 -16.84 0.29 -4.52
C VAL A 62 -16.87 -1.18 -4.12
N ARG A 63 -16.87 -1.48 -2.83
CA ARG A 63 -16.93 -2.85 -2.33
C ARG A 63 -18.28 -3.51 -2.63
N ARG A 64 -19.35 -2.76 -2.71
CA ARG A 64 -20.66 -3.26 -3.11
C ARG A 64 -20.74 -3.52 -4.62
N TRP A 65 -20.16 -2.64 -5.42
CA TRP A 65 -20.13 -2.80 -6.87
C TRP A 65 -19.20 -3.92 -7.31
N TRP A 66 -18.10 -4.11 -6.57
CA TRP A 66 -17.09 -5.13 -6.83
C TRP A 66 -16.86 -5.97 -5.57
N PRO A 67 -17.77 -6.88 -5.25
CA PRO A 67 -17.71 -7.65 -4.00
C PRO A 67 -16.74 -8.83 -4.11
N PHE A 68 -15.47 -8.55 -4.26
CA PHE A 68 -14.41 -9.55 -4.49
C PHE A 68 -14.34 -10.60 -3.39
N PHE A 69 -14.54 -10.21 -2.13
CA PHE A 69 -14.50 -11.15 -1.03
C PHE A 69 -15.65 -12.17 -1.10
N ARG A 70 -16.83 -11.72 -1.46
CA ARG A 70 -17.99 -12.60 -1.70
C ARG A 70 -17.76 -13.53 -2.88
N ASP A 71 -17.11 -13.02 -3.93
CA ASP A 71 -16.95 -13.72 -5.21
C ASP A 71 -15.72 -14.62 -5.25
N ARG A 72 -15.02 -14.78 -4.13
CA ARG A 72 -13.85 -15.67 -4.07
C ARG A 72 -14.25 -17.12 -4.34
N ARG A 73 -13.34 -17.86 -4.92
CA ARG A 73 -13.49 -19.27 -5.28
C ARG A 73 -13.40 -20.16 -4.04
N ILE A 74 -14.45 -20.24 -3.25
CA ILE A 74 -14.50 -21.10 -2.06
C ILE A 74 -14.36 -22.58 -2.40
N ASP A 75 -14.78 -22.97 -3.59
CA ASP A 75 -14.64 -24.32 -4.12
C ASP A 75 -13.17 -24.72 -4.40
N ALA A 76 -12.32 -23.74 -4.74
CA ALA A 76 -10.93 -23.96 -5.08
C ALA A 76 -9.95 -23.74 -3.92
N PHE A 77 -10.33 -22.96 -2.92
CA PHE A 77 -9.41 -22.48 -1.88
C PHE A 77 -9.69 -23.05 -0.50
N GLY A 78 -10.40 -24.16 -0.41
CA GLY A 78 -10.66 -24.83 0.87
C GLY A 78 -9.40 -25.14 1.66
N GLY A 79 -8.31 -25.49 0.98
CA GLY A 79 -7.03 -25.79 1.61
C GLY A 79 -6.38 -24.66 2.36
N LEU A 80 -6.80 -23.41 2.14
CA LEU A 80 -6.25 -22.24 2.86
C LEU A 80 -6.56 -22.27 4.35
N THR A 81 -7.56 -23.02 4.78
CA THR A 81 -7.93 -23.17 6.18
C THR A 81 -7.21 -24.34 6.87
N GLU A 82 -6.43 -25.10 6.11
CA GLU A 82 -5.71 -26.27 6.62
C GLU A 82 -4.26 -25.92 6.90
N ARG A 83 -3.72 -26.49 7.96
CA ARG A 83 -2.32 -26.30 8.35
C ARG A 83 -1.37 -27.07 7.42
N PHE A 84 -1.77 -28.27 7.04
CA PHE A 84 -1.00 -29.14 6.15
C PHE A 84 -1.89 -29.63 5.02
N LEU A 85 -1.39 -29.53 3.81
CA LEU A 85 -2.00 -30.13 2.62
C LEU A 85 -1.23 -31.42 2.31
N VAL A 86 -1.96 -32.50 2.26
CA VAL A 86 -1.40 -33.84 2.00
C VAL A 86 -1.89 -34.35 0.65
#